data_fb60eedc2ba9becc1c3a64609dcc4fa7
#
_entry.id   fb60eedc2ba9becc1c3a64609dcc4fa7
#
_cell.length_a   1.000
_cell.length_b   1.000
_cell.length_c   1.000
_cell.angle_alpha   90.00
_cell.angle_beta   90.00
_cell.angle_gamma   90.00
#
_symmetry.space_group_name_H-M   'P 1'
#
loop_
_entity.id
_entity.type
_entity.pdbx_description
1 polymer ?
#
loop_
_entity_poly.entity_id
_entity_poly.type
_entity_poly.pdbx_seq_one_letter_code
_entity_poly.pdbx_strand_id
1 'polypeptide(L)'
;MKRTLTIIALFLAMTAGMSAQQKAYVPAPENLAARQKFTEDRFGIFIHWGIYSMLSDGEWVMNTWGLPYDEYSRLAAGFYPSKFNAEEWVKVFKAAGAKYITITSRHHDGFSMFGTKASPYNIVDATPFGRDVLKELSEACAKEGITLNFYYSHLDWGRNDYYPRGNTGQKSERPDGDGNSWDHYQAFM
;
A
#
# COMPACT_ATOMS: atom_id res chain seq x y z
N MET A 1 50.39 6.47 31.65
CA MET A 1 50.57 6.28 30.21
C MET A 1 50.06 4.93 29.65
N LYS A 2 50.40 3.76 30.25
CA LYS A 2 49.94 2.45 29.70
C LYS A 2 48.42 2.26 29.67
N ARG A 3 47.67 2.73 30.69
CA ARG A 3 46.19 2.61 30.73
C ARG A 3 45.45 3.49 29.70
N THR A 4 45.98 4.65 29.38
CA THR A 4 45.40 5.57 28.39
C THR A 4 45.55 5.06 26.95
N LEU A 5 46.69 4.40 26.65
CA LEU A 5 46.92 3.75 25.36
C LEU A 5 45.99 2.57 25.10
N THR A 6 45.67 1.79 26.16
CA THR A 6 44.74 0.64 26.06
C THR A 6 43.30 1.09 25.75
N ILE A 7 42.84 2.19 26.34
CA ILE A 7 41.50 2.75 26.12
C ILE A 7 41.37 3.28 24.70
N ILE A 8 42.41 3.97 24.18
CA ILE A 8 42.42 4.49 22.80
C ILE A 8 42.43 3.32 21.80
N ALA A 9 43.15 2.25 22.03
CA ALA A 9 43.17 1.09 21.17
C ALA A 9 41.82 0.33 21.18
N LEU A 10 41.10 0.26 22.31
CA LEU A 10 39.72 -0.29 22.35
C LEU A 10 38.71 0.58 21.58
N PHE A 11 38.82 1.91 21.68
CA PHE A 11 37.95 2.81 20.93
C PHE A 11 38.19 2.72 19.42
N LEU A 12 39.42 2.63 18.96
CA LEU A 12 39.76 2.43 17.55
C LEU A 12 39.30 1.06 17.02
N ALA A 13 39.33 0.01 17.83
CA ALA A 13 38.85 -1.30 17.46
C ALA A 13 37.31 -1.37 17.35
N MET A 14 36.58 -0.58 18.15
CA MET A 14 35.10 -0.49 18.07
C MET A 14 34.64 0.30 16.84
N THR A 15 35.40 1.29 16.36
CA THR A 15 35.04 2.05 15.15
C THR A 15 35.36 1.30 13.85
N ALA A 16 36.31 0.37 13.86
CA ALA A 16 36.63 -0.47 12.71
C ALA A 16 35.60 -1.58 12.43
N GLY A 17 34.75 -1.93 13.44
CA GLY A 17 33.75 -2.98 13.30
C GLY A 17 32.38 -2.51 12.78
N MET A 18 32.13 -1.22 12.59
CA MET A 18 30.82 -0.68 12.24
C MET A 18 30.63 -0.33 10.75
N SER A 19 31.55 -0.66 9.89
CA SER A 19 31.28 -0.67 8.45
C SER A 19 30.65 -2.01 8.09
N ALA A 20 29.40 -2.21 8.44
CA ALA A 20 28.55 -3.15 7.73
C ALA A 20 28.48 -2.63 6.29
N GLN A 21 29.36 -3.13 5.45
CA GLN A 21 29.35 -2.85 4.02
C GLN A 21 28.03 -3.39 3.49
N GLN A 22 26.99 -2.55 3.47
CA GLN A 22 25.75 -2.87 2.79
C GLN A 22 26.16 -3.19 1.35
N LYS A 23 26.05 -4.48 0.98
CA LYS A 23 26.26 -4.86 -0.41
C LYS A 23 25.38 -3.97 -1.26
N ALA A 24 25.99 -3.20 -2.16
CA ALA A 24 25.22 -2.35 -3.06
C ALA A 24 24.19 -3.22 -3.78
N TYR A 25 22.93 -2.79 -3.74
CA TYR A 25 21.85 -3.49 -4.44
C TYR A 25 22.16 -3.50 -5.95
N VAL A 26 22.25 -4.69 -6.51
CA VAL A 26 22.38 -4.89 -7.95
C VAL A 26 21.03 -5.38 -8.47
N PRO A 27 20.33 -4.56 -9.28
CA PRO A 27 19.05 -4.97 -9.84
C PRO A 27 19.22 -6.17 -10.76
N ALA A 28 18.25 -7.10 -10.72
CA ALA A 28 18.17 -8.16 -11.71
C ALA A 28 17.88 -7.59 -13.11
N PRO A 29 18.30 -8.27 -14.20
CA PRO A 29 18.07 -7.81 -15.58
C PRO A 29 16.60 -7.49 -15.87
N GLU A 30 15.67 -8.29 -15.36
CA GLU A 30 14.22 -8.11 -15.51
C GLU A 30 13.75 -6.83 -14.84
N ASN A 31 14.32 -6.50 -13.68
CA ASN A 31 14.01 -5.25 -12.96
C ASN A 31 14.53 -4.03 -13.74
N LEU A 32 15.71 -4.13 -14.33
CA LEU A 32 16.25 -3.06 -15.19
C LEU A 32 15.38 -2.86 -16.43
N ALA A 33 14.96 -3.94 -17.08
CA ALA A 33 14.06 -3.88 -18.23
C ALA A 33 12.70 -3.26 -17.86
N ALA A 34 12.12 -3.62 -16.70
CA ALA A 34 10.88 -3.03 -16.22
C ALA A 34 11.01 -1.53 -15.93
N ARG A 35 12.13 -1.09 -15.34
CA ARG A 35 12.40 0.34 -15.10
C ARG A 35 12.55 1.11 -16.41
N GLN A 36 13.25 0.53 -17.38
CA GLN A 36 13.42 1.13 -18.71
C GLN A 36 12.05 1.29 -19.39
N LYS A 37 11.25 0.22 -19.41
CA LYS A 37 9.89 0.26 -19.95
C LYS A 37 9.04 1.34 -19.28
N PHE A 38 9.06 1.43 -17.95
CA PHE A 38 8.32 2.45 -17.22
C PHE A 38 8.76 3.88 -17.61
N THR A 39 10.06 4.09 -17.82
CA THR A 39 10.59 5.37 -18.29
C THR A 39 10.11 5.72 -19.69
N GLU A 40 10.00 4.73 -20.57
CA GLU A 40 9.55 4.90 -21.95
C GLU A 40 8.02 5.10 -22.06
N ASP A 41 7.24 4.47 -21.19
CA ASP A 41 5.78 4.55 -21.16
C ASP A 41 5.26 5.96 -20.82
N ARG A 42 5.98 6.74 -20.02
CA ARG A 42 5.80 8.17 -19.69
C ARG A 42 4.43 8.59 -19.19
N PHE A 43 3.33 8.18 -19.83
CA PHE A 43 1.97 8.59 -19.51
C PHE A 43 1.15 7.41 -18.98
N GLY A 44 0.65 7.56 -17.76
CA GLY A 44 -0.24 6.60 -17.10
C GLY A 44 -1.34 7.29 -16.31
N ILE A 45 -2.29 6.50 -15.87
CA ILE A 45 -3.40 6.93 -15.02
C ILE A 45 -3.16 6.42 -13.61
N PHE A 46 -3.30 7.28 -12.59
CA PHE A 46 -3.31 6.87 -11.20
C PHE A 46 -4.73 7.00 -10.64
N ILE A 47 -5.27 5.90 -10.12
CA ILE A 47 -6.62 5.81 -9.57
C ILE A 47 -6.52 5.65 -8.06
N HIS A 48 -7.05 6.64 -7.31
CA HIS A 48 -7.36 6.49 -5.90
C HIS A 48 -8.83 6.12 -5.76
N TRP A 49 -9.11 4.88 -5.37
CA TRP A 49 -10.47 4.40 -5.26
C TRP A 49 -10.59 3.34 -4.16
N GLY A 50 -11.57 3.52 -3.30
CA GLY A 50 -11.85 2.68 -2.14
C GLY A 50 -13.12 3.15 -1.45
N ILE A 51 -13.42 2.62 -0.26
CA ILE A 51 -14.62 3.02 0.50
C ILE A 51 -14.62 4.50 0.86
N TYR A 52 -13.45 5.15 0.99
CA TYR A 52 -13.32 6.59 1.19
C TYR A 52 -13.99 7.41 0.07
N SER A 53 -14.09 6.87 -1.13
CA SER A 53 -14.74 7.55 -2.26
C SER A 53 -16.23 7.81 -2.02
N MET A 54 -16.87 7.08 -1.11
CA MET A 54 -18.27 7.31 -0.72
C MET A 54 -18.46 8.65 0.01
N LEU A 55 -17.41 9.17 0.65
CA LEU A 55 -17.46 10.42 1.40
C LEU A 55 -17.06 11.65 0.56
N SER A 56 -16.54 11.44 -0.66
CA SER A 56 -16.19 12.48 -1.63
C SER A 56 -15.19 13.54 -1.14
N ASP A 57 -14.33 13.20 -0.15
CA ASP A 57 -13.34 14.10 0.44
C ASP A 57 -11.91 13.51 0.44
N GLY A 58 -11.63 12.67 -0.54
CA GLY A 58 -10.32 12.05 -0.76
C GLY A 58 -10.01 10.85 0.12
N GLU A 59 -8.86 10.26 -0.14
CA GLU A 59 -8.43 9.01 0.48
C GLU A 59 -7.98 9.17 1.95
N TRP A 60 -7.77 10.41 2.40
CA TRP A 60 -7.41 10.74 3.78
C TRP A 60 -8.60 11.10 4.66
N VAL A 61 -9.83 11.02 4.15
CA VAL A 61 -11.05 11.48 4.83
C VAL A 61 -11.22 10.92 6.24
N MET A 62 -10.91 9.65 6.47
CA MET A 62 -10.94 9.04 7.79
C MET A 62 -10.07 9.81 8.79
N ASN A 63 -8.86 10.19 8.38
CA ASN A 63 -7.92 10.96 9.21
C ASN A 63 -8.31 12.44 9.31
N THR A 64 -8.64 13.09 8.20
CA THR A 64 -8.95 14.52 8.15
C THR A 64 -10.18 14.86 8.98
N TRP A 65 -11.20 14.03 8.96
CA TRP A 65 -12.41 14.19 9.74
C TRP A 65 -12.31 13.63 11.16
N GLY A 66 -11.21 12.89 11.46
CA GLY A 66 -11.03 12.25 12.76
C GLY A 66 -12.06 11.17 13.03
N LEU A 67 -12.46 10.43 11.99
CA LEU A 67 -13.47 9.36 12.11
C LEU A 67 -12.89 8.17 12.86
N PRO A 68 -13.58 7.65 13.89
CA PRO A 68 -13.21 6.40 14.53
C PRO A 68 -13.21 5.26 13.51
N TYR A 69 -12.22 4.36 13.61
CA TYR A 69 -12.11 3.24 12.68
C TYR A 69 -13.37 2.38 12.63
N ASP A 70 -13.96 2.08 13.79
CA ASP A 70 -15.16 1.23 13.89
C ASP A 70 -16.39 1.85 13.22
N GLU A 71 -16.47 3.17 13.15
CA GLU A 71 -17.53 3.86 12.41
C GLU A 71 -17.20 3.90 10.92
N TYR A 72 -15.98 4.30 10.57
CA TYR A 72 -15.54 4.39 9.19
C TYR A 72 -15.61 3.04 8.46
N SER A 73 -15.18 1.95 9.09
CA SER A 73 -15.16 0.63 8.47
C SER A 73 -16.55 0.12 8.06
N ARG A 74 -17.61 0.61 8.71
CA ARG A 74 -19.01 0.27 8.35
C ARG A 74 -19.40 0.77 6.95
N LEU A 75 -18.68 1.72 6.38
CA LEU A 75 -18.89 2.15 4.99
C LEU A 75 -18.79 0.99 4.01
N ALA A 76 -17.99 -0.03 4.31
CA ALA A 76 -17.87 -1.22 3.47
C ALA A 76 -19.23 -1.90 3.21
N ALA A 77 -20.13 -1.93 4.20
CA ALA A 77 -21.47 -2.52 4.06
C ALA A 77 -22.38 -1.78 3.04
N GLY A 78 -22.04 -0.53 2.72
CA GLY A 78 -22.75 0.27 1.71
C GLY A 78 -22.02 0.41 0.39
N PHE A 79 -20.79 -0.12 0.28
CA PHE A 79 -19.98 0.04 -0.92
C PHE A 79 -20.45 -0.89 -2.04
N TYR A 80 -21.19 -0.30 -2.98
CA TYR A 80 -21.77 -1.01 -4.12
C TYR A 80 -21.57 -0.23 -5.43
N PRO A 81 -20.39 -0.29 -6.06
CA PRO A 81 -20.09 0.44 -7.29
C PRO A 81 -20.73 -0.23 -8.53
N SER A 82 -22.06 -0.14 -8.65
CA SER A 82 -22.87 -0.81 -9.68
C SER A 82 -22.47 -0.49 -11.11
N LYS A 83 -21.80 0.65 -11.33
CA LYS A 83 -21.36 1.09 -12.67
C LYS A 83 -19.92 0.69 -12.99
N PHE A 84 -19.22 -0.04 -12.11
CA PHE A 84 -17.87 -0.48 -12.40
C PHE A 84 -17.84 -1.48 -13.55
N ASN A 85 -17.04 -1.16 -14.57
CA ASN A 85 -16.76 -2.01 -15.72
C ASN A 85 -15.29 -1.87 -16.10
N ALA A 86 -14.51 -2.90 -15.80
CA ALA A 86 -13.08 -2.88 -16.04
C ALA A 86 -12.70 -2.71 -17.52
N GLU A 87 -13.43 -3.36 -18.43
CA GLU A 87 -13.15 -3.25 -19.86
C GLU A 87 -13.40 -1.83 -20.39
N GLU A 88 -14.48 -1.19 -19.95
CA GLU A 88 -14.78 0.21 -20.35
C GLU A 88 -13.71 1.16 -19.80
N TRP A 89 -13.31 1.00 -18.54
CA TRP A 89 -12.27 1.84 -17.96
C TRP A 89 -10.96 1.73 -18.74
N VAL A 90 -10.51 0.51 -19.00
CA VAL A 90 -9.24 0.27 -19.69
C VAL A 90 -9.28 0.81 -21.11
N LYS A 91 -10.41 0.65 -21.84
CA LYS A 91 -10.59 1.22 -23.18
C LYS A 91 -10.52 2.75 -23.19
N VAL A 92 -11.16 3.41 -22.22
CA VAL A 92 -11.10 4.88 -22.09
C VAL A 92 -9.68 5.35 -21.81
N PHE A 93 -8.96 4.70 -20.88
CA PHE A 93 -7.60 5.08 -20.54
C PHE A 93 -6.63 4.84 -21.71
N LYS A 94 -6.79 3.74 -22.42
CA LYS A 94 -6.02 3.44 -23.64
C LYS A 94 -6.29 4.48 -24.72
N ALA A 95 -7.54 4.86 -24.94
CA ALA A 95 -7.91 5.89 -25.92
C ALA A 95 -7.34 7.27 -25.54
N ALA A 96 -7.17 7.56 -24.26
CA ALA A 96 -6.46 8.75 -23.76
C ALA A 96 -4.94 8.69 -23.96
N GLY A 97 -4.39 7.56 -24.40
CA GLY A 97 -2.96 7.37 -24.65
C GLY A 97 -2.17 6.79 -23.48
N ALA A 98 -2.83 6.38 -22.38
CA ALA A 98 -2.16 5.78 -21.24
C ALA A 98 -1.49 4.44 -21.61
N LYS A 99 -0.29 4.23 -21.09
CA LYS A 99 0.50 3.01 -21.25
C LYS A 99 0.43 2.11 -20.03
N TYR A 100 0.10 2.67 -18.89
CA TYR A 100 -0.08 1.95 -17.63
C TYR A 100 -1.18 2.58 -16.79
N ILE A 101 -1.70 1.78 -15.88
CA ILE A 101 -2.63 2.20 -14.83
C ILE A 101 -1.98 1.84 -13.51
N THR A 102 -2.02 2.74 -12.54
CA THR A 102 -1.72 2.46 -11.13
C THR A 102 -3.00 2.64 -10.34
N ILE A 103 -3.37 1.66 -9.52
CA ILE A 103 -4.55 1.74 -8.67
C ILE A 103 -4.20 1.47 -7.21
N THR A 104 -4.86 2.15 -6.29
CA THR A 104 -4.76 1.83 -4.87
C THR A 104 -5.39 0.47 -4.61
N SER A 105 -4.56 -0.56 -4.47
CA SER A 105 -5.01 -1.89 -4.10
C SER A 105 -5.44 -1.95 -2.64
N ARG A 106 -4.77 -1.16 -1.79
CA ARG A 106 -5.07 -0.94 -0.38
C ARG A 106 -4.48 0.40 0.04
N HIS A 107 -5.32 1.25 0.64
CA HIS A 107 -4.87 2.55 1.16
C HIS A 107 -4.70 2.48 2.70
N HIS A 108 -4.38 3.60 3.33
CA HIS A 108 -4.09 3.70 4.77
C HIS A 108 -5.25 3.27 5.67
N ASP A 109 -6.48 3.32 5.18
CA ASP A 109 -7.67 2.85 5.89
C ASP A 109 -7.74 1.33 6.07
N GLY A 110 -6.81 0.61 5.42
CA GLY A 110 -6.71 -0.84 5.54
C GLY A 110 -7.73 -1.63 4.73
N PHE A 111 -8.55 -0.98 3.91
CA PHE A 111 -9.51 -1.68 3.06
C PHE A 111 -8.86 -2.20 1.78
N SER A 112 -8.98 -3.50 1.51
CA SER A 112 -8.41 -4.13 0.33
C SER A 112 -9.42 -4.15 -0.83
N MET A 113 -9.04 -3.63 -1.99
CA MET A 113 -9.86 -3.62 -3.21
C MET A 113 -9.79 -4.94 -3.99
N PHE A 114 -9.32 -6.00 -3.37
CA PHE A 114 -9.18 -7.36 -3.92
C PHE A 114 -9.51 -8.42 -2.88
N GLY A 115 -9.88 -9.62 -3.34
CA GLY A 115 -10.14 -10.75 -2.46
C GLY A 115 -8.87 -11.29 -1.84
N THR A 116 -8.81 -11.36 -0.50
CA THR A 116 -7.65 -11.88 0.23
C THR A 116 -8.07 -12.66 1.47
N LYS A 117 -7.34 -13.74 1.75
CA LYS A 117 -7.51 -14.53 2.98
C LYS A 117 -6.83 -13.90 4.21
N ALA A 118 -5.96 -12.91 3.98
CA ALA A 118 -5.21 -12.26 5.04
C ALA A 118 -6.06 -11.31 5.89
N SER A 119 -7.14 -10.78 5.33
CA SER A 119 -8.07 -9.89 6.04
C SER A 119 -9.47 -10.01 5.48
N PRO A 120 -10.52 -10.13 6.33
CA PRO A 120 -11.91 -10.08 5.87
C PRO A 120 -12.36 -8.66 5.46
N TYR A 121 -11.55 -7.63 5.76
CA TYR A 121 -11.83 -6.25 5.41
C TYR A 121 -11.39 -5.95 3.97
N ASN A 122 -12.14 -6.54 3.04
CA ASN A 122 -11.89 -6.46 1.61
C ASN A 122 -13.19 -6.35 0.81
N ILE A 123 -13.08 -5.94 -0.46
CA ILE A 123 -14.23 -5.66 -1.32
C ILE A 123 -15.09 -6.90 -1.59
N VAL A 124 -14.53 -8.10 -1.56
CA VAL A 124 -15.27 -9.34 -1.85
C VAL A 124 -16.08 -9.78 -0.62
N ASP A 125 -15.44 -9.77 0.56
CA ASP A 125 -16.04 -10.34 1.77
C ASP A 125 -16.85 -9.32 2.58
N ALA A 126 -16.44 -8.04 2.58
CA ALA A 126 -17.02 -7.00 3.43
C ALA A 126 -18.08 -6.14 2.74
N THR A 127 -18.31 -6.31 1.44
CA THR A 127 -19.23 -5.46 0.69
C THR A 127 -20.34 -6.25 0.00
N PRO A 128 -21.52 -5.63 -0.22
CA PRO A 128 -22.57 -6.27 -1.03
C PRO A 128 -22.19 -6.39 -2.51
N PHE A 129 -21.12 -5.73 -2.95
CA PHE A 129 -20.64 -5.83 -4.31
C PHE A 129 -20.04 -7.20 -4.64
N GLY A 130 -19.25 -7.78 -3.73
CA GLY A 130 -18.78 -9.16 -3.78
C GLY A 130 -17.90 -9.52 -4.98
N ARG A 131 -17.31 -8.52 -5.68
CA ARG A 131 -16.48 -8.73 -6.87
C ARG A 131 -15.05 -8.25 -6.62
N ASP A 132 -14.08 -8.95 -7.20
CA ASP A 132 -12.67 -8.58 -7.14
C ASP A 132 -12.32 -7.64 -8.29
N VAL A 133 -12.32 -6.34 -8.02
CA VAL A 133 -12.07 -5.31 -9.05
C VAL A 133 -10.66 -5.34 -9.59
N LEU A 134 -9.67 -5.75 -8.78
CA LEU A 134 -8.28 -5.81 -9.25
C LEU A 134 -8.06 -6.99 -10.18
N LYS A 135 -8.71 -8.13 -9.91
CA LYS A 135 -8.71 -9.26 -10.82
C LYS A 135 -9.32 -8.87 -12.17
N GLU A 136 -10.48 -8.25 -12.16
CA GLU A 136 -11.16 -7.81 -13.39
C GLU A 136 -10.34 -6.77 -14.17
N LEU A 137 -9.74 -5.80 -13.47
CA LEU A 137 -8.84 -4.84 -14.11
C LEU A 137 -7.59 -5.49 -14.68
N SER A 138 -7.02 -6.48 -13.98
CA SER A 138 -5.85 -7.22 -14.46
C SER A 138 -6.14 -7.96 -15.78
N GLU A 139 -7.29 -8.63 -15.84
CA GLU A 139 -7.74 -9.33 -17.04
C GLU A 139 -7.99 -8.36 -18.21
N ALA A 140 -8.66 -7.24 -17.95
CA ALA A 140 -8.92 -6.22 -18.97
C ALA A 140 -7.63 -5.53 -19.45
N CYS A 141 -6.71 -5.21 -18.54
CA CYS A 141 -5.41 -4.63 -18.90
C CYS A 141 -4.56 -5.58 -19.74
N ALA A 142 -4.52 -6.86 -19.38
CA ALA A 142 -3.79 -7.88 -20.14
C ALA A 142 -4.34 -8.01 -21.57
N LYS A 143 -5.67 -8.00 -21.74
CA LYS A 143 -6.34 -8.05 -23.03
C LYS A 143 -6.00 -6.84 -23.93
N GLU A 144 -5.85 -5.67 -23.34
CA GLU A 144 -5.61 -4.43 -24.06
C GLU A 144 -4.12 -4.02 -24.16
N GLY A 145 -3.21 -4.81 -23.55
CA GLY A 145 -1.77 -4.54 -23.54
C GLY A 145 -1.38 -3.32 -22.69
N ILE A 146 -2.16 -3.00 -21.66
CA ILE A 146 -1.89 -1.95 -20.69
C ILE A 146 -1.22 -2.57 -19.47
N THR A 147 -0.17 -1.94 -18.95
CA THR A 147 0.47 -2.39 -17.70
C THR A 147 -0.38 -1.97 -16.50
N LEU A 148 -0.72 -2.91 -15.61
CA LEU A 148 -1.38 -2.61 -14.34
C LEU A 148 -0.35 -2.64 -13.20
N ASN A 149 -0.28 -1.55 -12.45
CA ASN A 149 0.53 -1.40 -11.25
C ASN A 149 -0.36 -1.24 -10.02
N PHE A 150 0.13 -1.67 -8.87
CA PHE A 150 -0.57 -1.55 -7.61
C PHE A 150 0.15 -0.61 -6.66
N TYR A 151 -0.59 0.36 -6.13
CA TYR A 151 -0.18 1.05 -4.92
C TYR A 151 -0.71 0.25 -3.73
N TYR A 152 0.17 -0.20 -2.87
CA TYR A 152 -0.16 -0.87 -1.63
C TYR A 152 0.42 -0.09 -0.46
N SER A 153 -0.44 0.39 0.43
CA SER A 153 0.00 1.13 1.60
C SER A 153 0.62 0.22 2.65
N HIS A 154 1.82 0.58 3.08
CA HIS A 154 2.42 -0.01 4.29
C HIS A 154 1.92 0.67 5.58
N LEU A 155 1.28 1.83 5.48
CA LEU A 155 0.52 2.45 6.56
C LEU A 155 -0.82 1.75 6.68
N ASP A 156 -1.23 1.45 7.91
CA ASP A 156 -2.50 0.81 8.18
C ASP A 156 -3.16 1.37 9.44
N TRP A 157 -4.16 2.19 9.22
CA TRP A 157 -4.98 2.71 10.32
C TRP A 157 -5.98 1.67 10.85
N GLY A 158 -6.23 0.62 10.08
CA GLY A 158 -7.16 -0.47 10.35
C GLY A 158 -6.63 -1.58 11.26
N ARG A 159 -5.32 -1.68 11.52
CA ARG A 159 -4.73 -2.79 12.27
C ARG A 159 -4.14 -2.38 13.61
N ASN A 160 -4.40 -3.19 14.65
CA ASN A 160 -3.84 -2.95 15.98
C ASN A 160 -2.36 -3.32 16.09
N ASP A 161 -1.88 -4.20 15.24
CA ASP A 161 -0.49 -4.65 15.19
C ASP A 161 0.43 -3.77 14.32
N TYR A 162 -0.12 -2.73 13.67
CA TYR A 162 0.69 -1.71 13.02
C TYR A 162 1.32 -0.80 14.09
N TYR A 163 2.60 -1.04 14.39
CA TYR A 163 3.34 -0.33 15.43
C TYR A 163 4.82 -0.11 15.03
N PRO A 164 5.45 1.02 15.35
CA PRO A 164 4.85 2.22 15.94
C PRO A 164 4.03 2.99 14.92
N ARG A 165 2.87 3.51 15.35
CA ARG A 165 2.01 4.32 14.47
C ARG A 165 2.63 5.65 14.08
N GLY A 166 3.61 6.12 14.85
CA GLY A 166 4.35 7.35 14.60
C GLY A 166 3.46 8.58 14.48
N ASN A 167 3.99 9.62 13.83
CA ASN A 167 3.27 10.86 13.53
C ASN A 167 2.62 10.79 12.14
N THR A 168 1.90 9.72 11.84
CA THR A 168 1.29 9.51 10.53
C THR A 168 0.03 10.35 10.29
N GLY A 169 -0.29 11.26 11.20
CA GLY A 169 -1.48 12.10 11.12
C GLY A 169 -2.77 11.40 11.52
N GLN A 170 -2.71 10.15 11.93
CA GLN A 170 -3.86 9.37 12.35
C GLN A 170 -4.57 9.99 13.56
N LYS A 171 -5.80 10.44 13.37
CA LYS A 171 -6.63 11.07 14.40
C LYS A 171 -7.68 10.12 14.96
N SER A 172 -8.02 9.05 14.25
CA SER A 172 -8.97 8.06 14.71
C SER A 172 -8.43 7.33 15.94
N GLU A 173 -9.21 7.28 16.99
CA GLU A 173 -8.87 6.53 18.19
C GLU A 173 -8.86 5.03 17.85
N ARG A 174 -7.73 4.40 18.19
CA ARG A 174 -7.60 2.95 18.15
C ARG A 174 -7.04 2.50 19.47
N PRO A 175 -7.63 1.49 20.10
CA PRO A 175 -7.02 0.94 21.27
C PRO A 175 -5.62 0.43 20.92
N ASP A 176 -4.63 0.86 21.68
CA ASP A 176 -3.33 0.21 21.71
C ASP A 176 -3.54 -1.15 22.39
N GLY A 177 -4.00 -2.11 21.60
CA GLY A 177 -4.28 -3.44 22.11
C GLY A 177 -2.99 -4.23 22.33
N ASP A 178 -3.05 -5.28 23.13
CA ASP A 178 -1.98 -6.23 23.40
C ASP A 178 -1.44 -6.97 22.16
N GLY A 179 -2.00 -6.68 20.98
CA GLY A 179 -1.60 -7.23 19.70
C GLY A 179 -0.69 -6.32 18.87
N ASN A 180 -0.23 -5.20 19.40
CA ASN A 180 0.69 -4.29 18.72
C ASN A 180 2.07 -4.96 18.57
N SER A 181 2.24 -5.73 17.51
CA SER A 181 3.48 -6.41 17.18
C SER A 181 3.85 -6.09 15.75
N TRP A 182 4.96 -5.39 15.58
CA TRP A 182 5.52 -5.12 14.26
C TRP A 182 5.82 -6.40 13.48
N ASP A 183 6.25 -7.44 14.16
CA ASP A 183 6.53 -8.75 13.55
C ASP A 183 5.25 -9.39 12.99
N HIS A 184 4.13 -9.28 13.71
CA HIS A 184 2.83 -9.73 13.21
C HIS A 184 2.36 -8.91 12.01
N TYR A 185 2.59 -7.61 12.05
CA TYR A 185 2.24 -6.75 10.92
C TYR A 185 3.10 -7.04 9.68
N GLN A 186 4.39 -7.26 9.85
CA GLN A 186 5.28 -7.67 8.75
C GLN A 186 4.88 -9.02 8.15
N ALA A 187 4.47 -9.98 8.98
CA ALA A 187 3.98 -11.26 8.49
C ALA A 187 2.64 -11.17 7.76
N PHE A 188 1.84 -10.14 8.05
CA PHE A 188 0.59 -9.85 7.35
C PHE A 188 0.84 -9.25 5.96
N MET A 189 1.83 -8.36 5.82
CA MET A 189 2.18 -7.72 4.55
C MET A 189 2.77 -8.70 3.53
#